data_629ac250c73cb1d5dd7e093c0b9f54ca
#
_entry.id   629ac250c73cb1d5dd7e093c0b9f54ca
#
_cell.length_a   1.000
_cell.length_b   1.000
_cell.length_c   1.000
_cell.angle_alpha   90.00
_cell.angle_beta   90.00
_cell.angle_gamma   90.00
#
_symmetry.space_group_name_H-M   'P 1'
#
loop_
_entity.id
_entity.type
_entity.pdbx_description
1 polymer ?
#
loop_
_entity_poly.entity_id
_entity_poly.type
_entity_poly.pdbx_seq_one_letter_code
_entity_poly.pdbx_strand_id
1 'polypeptide(L)'
;MEYQILNEKIKFNINKNVGKVLYIVEGEKREINLLGMIFKKVLGYKEVITRSRNGKEKYTYTNKENENSKIVIINSEKSNVASITNTKFIDEQIETIKQYDLEFNYENCAIFYIFDNDRENDEKNIRKLIKMYTNSREPNDMNKFDSIGGMLLLSYPAIETFVISNFENDMINFDKRFDFENQKLKSYIGSKKYDDHKISIDTLTNAFIEMIRSLKKLDIQQINLDDLKECNSKVFDYELKNSKRYMLSLILISFIDLGIIEFIEERWLWKIQEFTFFFRFIFLTLQKVAIVK
;
A
#
# COMPACT_ATOMS: atom_id res chain seq x y z
N MET A 1 5.46 0.72 -13.74
CA MET A 1 5.39 2.20 -13.57
C MET A 1 6.23 2.58 -12.35
N GLU A 2 7.25 3.40 -12.55
CA GLU A 2 8.17 3.81 -11.48
C GLU A 2 7.76 5.18 -10.94
N TYR A 3 7.63 5.27 -9.63
CA TYR A 3 7.39 6.54 -8.94
C TYR A 3 8.65 6.96 -8.19
N GLN A 4 9.22 8.09 -8.59
CA GLN A 4 10.30 8.70 -7.82
C GLN A 4 9.72 9.32 -6.55
N ILE A 5 10.29 8.95 -5.41
CA ILE A 5 9.91 9.49 -4.09
C ILE A 5 10.59 10.87 -3.91
N LEU A 6 10.33 11.81 -4.80
CA LEU A 6 10.97 13.12 -4.76
C LEU A 6 10.27 14.09 -3.81
N ASN A 7 8.95 13.99 -3.68
CA ASN A 7 8.12 14.91 -2.90
C ASN A 7 7.17 14.18 -1.97
N GLU A 8 6.99 14.73 -0.77
CA GLU A 8 6.02 14.27 0.23
C GLU A 8 4.61 14.85 -0.03
N LYS A 9 4.42 15.60 -1.14
CA LYS A 9 3.13 16.19 -1.49
C LYS A 9 2.32 15.25 -2.35
N ILE A 10 1.14 14.91 -1.86
CA ILE A 10 0.21 14.01 -2.52
C ILE A 10 -1.19 14.62 -2.60
N LYS A 11 -1.97 14.09 -3.53
CA LYS A 11 -3.38 14.36 -3.68
C LYS A 11 -4.15 13.05 -3.59
N PHE A 12 -5.25 13.04 -2.84
CA PHE A 12 -6.20 11.95 -2.84
C PHE A 12 -7.27 12.17 -3.91
N ASN A 13 -7.41 11.20 -4.79
CA ASN A 13 -8.46 11.16 -5.80
C ASN A 13 -9.57 10.19 -5.34
N ILE A 14 -10.43 10.68 -4.46
CA ILE A 14 -11.46 9.86 -3.80
C ILE A 14 -12.51 9.30 -4.76
N ASN A 15 -12.69 9.93 -5.92
CA ASN A 15 -13.67 9.51 -6.94
C ASN A 15 -13.01 8.69 -8.05
N LYS A 16 -11.78 8.21 -7.83
CA LYS A 16 -11.09 7.39 -8.82
C LYS A 16 -11.85 6.11 -9.10
N ASN A 17 -12.04 5.82 -10.38
CA ASN A 17 -12.46 4.50 -10.79
C ASN A 17 -11.27 3.54 -10.67
N VAL A 18 -11.33 2.63 -9.70
CA VAL A 18 -10.26 1.65 -9.44
C VAL A 18 -10.51 0.32 -10.16
N GLY A 19 -11.66 0.18 -10.85
CA GLY A 19 -12.07 -1.10 -11.40
C GLY A 19 -12.41 -2.11 -10.30
N LYS A 20 -12.03 -3.37 -10.50
CA LYS A 20 -12.25 -4.45 -9.53
C LYS A 20 -10.98 -4.70 -8.73
N VAL A 21 -11.11 -4.76 -7.42
CA VAL A 21 -9.99 -4.90 -6.49
C VAL A 21 -10.30 -5.97 -5.46
N LEU A 22 -9.35 -6.87 -5.24
CA LEU A 22 -9.39 -7.90 -4.22
C LEU A 22 -8.29 -7.66 -3.19
N TYR A 23 -8.67 -7.40 -1.94
CA TYR A 23 -7.76 -7.43 -0.81
C TYR A 23 -7.89 -8.77 -0.09
N ILE A 24 -6.77 -9.45 0.07
CA ILE A 24 -6.64 -10.67 0.85
C ILE A 24 -5.84 -10.31 2.10
N VAL A 25 -6.48 -10.36 3.26
CA VAL A 25 -5.88 -9.96 4.53
C VAL A 25 -5.62 -11.17 5.41
N GLU A 26 -4.64 -11.07 6.32
CA GLU A 26 -4.28 -12.16 7.21
C GLU A 26 -5.33 -12.39 8.31
N GLY A 27 -5.78 -11.31 8.95
CA GLY A 27 -6.66 -11.36 10.10
C GLY A 27 -8.15 -11.40 9.75
N GLU A 28 -8.94 -11.92 10.70
CA GLU A 28 -10.38 -12.07 10.49
C GLU A 28 -11.19 -10.78 10.68
N LYS A 29 -10.73 -9.86 11.52
CA LYS A 29 -11.54 -8.70 11.93
C LYS A 29 -10.81 -7.36 11.79
N ARG A 30 -9.56 -7.31 12.25
CA ARG A 30 -8.84 -6.03 12.39
C ARG A 30 -8.62 -5.35 11.06
N GLU A 31 -8.01 -6.06 10.12
CA GLU A 31 -7.68 -5.57 8.80
C GLU A 31 -8.91 -5.27 7.97
N ILE A 32 -9.92 -6.16 8.03
CA ILE A 32 -11.19 -6.00 7.34
C ILE A 32 -11.90 -4.72 7.84
N ASN A 33 -12.00 -4.55 9.16
CA ASN A 33 -12.65 -3.38 9.72
C ASN A 33 -11.91 -2.08 9.39
N LEU A 34 -10.58 -2.11 9.48
CA LEU A 34 -9.73 -0.95 9.18
C LEU A 34 -9.87 -0.51 7.72
N LEU A 35 -9.67 -1.43 6.77
CA LEU A 35 -9.82 -1.15 5.35
C LEU A 35 -11.27 -0.74 5.01
N GLY A 36 -12.23 -1.47 5.53
CA GLY A 36 -13.65 -1.18 5.32
C GLY A 36 -14.03 0.21 5.81
N MET A 37 -13.50 0.61 6.96
CA MET A 37 -13.70 1.95 7.49
C MET A 37 -13.07 3.02 6.58
N ILE A 38 -11.84 2.79 6.07
CA ILE A 38 -11.18 3.70 5.14
C ILE A 38 -12.00 3.85 3.85
N PHE A 39 -12.38 2.73 3.21
CA PHE A 39 -13.16 2.80 1.98
C PHE A 39 -14.51 3.46 2.18
N LYS A 40 -15.20 3.15 3.27
CA LYS A 40 -16.55 3.64 3.54
C LYS A 40 -16.57 5.10 3.99
N LYS A 41 -15.75 5.45 4.99
CA LYS A 41 -15.82 6.77 5.62
C LYS A 41 -14.92 7.80 4.96
N VAL A 42 -13.72 7.40 4.53
CA VAL A 42 -12.74 8.32 3.99
C VAL A 42 -12.89 8.45 2.48
N LEU A 43 -13.06 7.32 1.77
CA LEU A 43 -13.16 7.29 0.31
C LEU A 43 -14.61 7.25 -0.21
N GLY A 44 -15.61 7.26 0.67
CA GLY A 44 -17.01 7.43 0.32
C GLY A 44 -17.67 6.25 -0.39
N TYR A 45 -17.08 5.06 -0.34
CA TYR A 45 -17.68 3.85 -0.91
C TYR A 45 -18.90 3.41 -0.12
N LYS A 46 -19.85 2.75 -0.79
CA LYS A 46 -21.02 2.12 -0.18
C LYS A 46 -20.68 0.67 0.15
N GLU A 47 -20.89 0.27 1.38
CA GLU A 47 -20.76 -1.11 1.81
C GLU A 47 -21.97 -1.93 1.35
N VAL A 48 -21.71 -3.06 0.71
CA VAL A 48 -22.71 -4.04 0.31
C VAL A 48 -22.39 -5.34 1.06
N ILE A 49 -23.15 -5.62 2.11
CA ILE A 49 -22.98 -6.85 2.90
C ILE A 49 -23.65 -7.99 2.16
N THR A 50 -22.85 -8.93 1.65
CA THR A 50 -23.34 -10.18 1.10
C THR A 50 -23.11 -11.30 2.10
N ARG A 51 -24.20 -11.86 2.63
CA ARG A 51 -24.13 -13.04 3.51
C ARG A 51 -24.07 -14.28 2.63
N SER A 52 -23.01 -15.07 2.75
CA SER A 52 -22.96 -16.38 2.12
C SER A 52 -23.90 -17.36 2.82
N ARG A 53 -24.42 -18.36 2.07
CA ARG A 53 -25.21 -19.45 2.65
C ARG A 53 -24.47 -20.23 3.74
N ASN A 54 -23.15 -20.17 3.77
CA ASN A 54 -22.28 -20.86 4.72
C ASN A 54 -21.84 -19.97 5.90
N GLY A 55 -22.49 -18.81 6.13
CA GLY A 55 -22.22 -17.94 7.28
C GLY A 55 -20.97 -17.08 7.15
N LYS A 56 -20.18 -17.19 6.07
CA LYS A 56 -19.01 -16.36 5.84
C LYS A 56 -19.44 -15.00 5.31
N GLU A 57 -19.16 -13.95 6.05
CA GLU A 57 -19.44 -12.59 5.62
C GLU A 57 -18.39 -12.16 4.59
N LYS A 58 -18.84 -11.57 3.50
CA LYS A 58 -17.99 -10.91 2.51
C LYS A 58 -18.23 -9.42 2.57
N TYR A 59 -17.15 -8.70 2.60
CA TYR A 59 -17.16 -7.26 2.67
C TYR A 59 -16.89 -6.72 1.28
N THR A 60 -17.95 -6.24 0.63
CA THR A 60 -17.88 -5.62 -0.69
C THR A 60 -18.19 -4.13 -0.57
N TYR A 61 -17.35 -3.31 -1.18
CA TYR A 61 -17.50 -1.87 -1.23
C TYR A 61 -17.61 -1.43 -2.68
N THR A 62 -18.64 -0.65 -2.99
CA THR A 62 -18.89 -0.16 -4.35
C THR A 62 -18.82 1.38 -4.33
N ASN A 63 -18.16 1.96 -5.33
CA ASN A 63 -18.13 3.41 -5.47
C ASN A 63 -19.53 3.93 -5.77
N LYS A 64 -19.92 5.04 -5.14
CA LYS A 64 -21.26 5.62 -5.29
C LYS A 64 -21.53 6.18 -6.69
N GLU A 65 -20.48 6.67 -7.35
CA GLU A 65 -20.58 7.31 -8.66
C GLU A 65 -20.26 6.33 -9.81
N ASN A 66 -19.60 5.21 -9.50
CA ASN A 66 -19.21 4.23 -10.50
C ASN A 66 -19.34 2.80 -9.96
N GLU A 67 -20.41 2.12 -10.33
CA GLU A 67 -20.71 0.75 -9.88
C GLU A 67 -19.70 -0.30 -10.36
N ASN A 68 -18.90 0.01 -11.39
CA ASN A 68 -17.81 -0.86 -11.85
C ASN A 68 -16.58 -0.80 -10.96
N SER A 69 -16.50 0.20 -10.08
CA SER A 69 -15.43 0.34 -9.09
C SER A 69 -15.82 -0.42 -7.83
N LYS A 70 -15.35 -1.66 -7.72
CA LYS A 70 -15.72 -2.60 -6.65
C LYS A 70 -14.48 -3.06 -5.90
N ILE A 71 -14.56 -3.08 -4.59
CA ILE A 71 -13.51 -3.56 -3.70
C ILE A 71 -14.07 -4.70 -2.87
N VAL A 72 -13.41 -5.84 -2.90
CA VAL A 72 -13.73 -7.00 -2.06
C VAL A 72 -12.60 -7.23 -1.08
N ILE A 73 -12.93 -7.41 0.18
CA ILE A 73 -11.97 -7.73 1.24
C ILE A 73 -12.34 -9.10 1.81
N ILE A 74 -11.38 -10.02 1.80
CA ILE A 74 -11.51 -11.36 2.34
C ILE A 74 -10.34 -11.67 3.28
N ASN A 75 -10.57 -12.51 4.27
CA ASN A 75 -9.48 -13.06 5.07
C ASN A 75 -8.87 -14.31 4.41
N SER A 76 -7.63 -14.60 4.73
CA SER A 76 -6.94 -15.78 4.20
C SER A 76 -7.38 -17.10 4.84
N GLU A 77 -8.37 -17.11 5.73
CA GLU A 77 -8.90 -18.27 6.49
C GLU A 77 -7.85 -19.17 7.20
N LYS A 78 -6.61 -19.03 6.78
CA LYS A 78 -5.48 -19.75 7.34
C LYS A 78 -4.41 -18.69 7.59
N SER A 79 -4.32 -18.24 8.83
CA SER A 79 -3.30 -17.30 9.30
C SER A 79 -1.85 -17.78 9.09
N ASN A 80 -1.67 -18.85 8.31
CA ASN A 80 -0.37 -19.38 7.98
C ASN A 80 0.02 -18.95 6.57
N VAL A 81 1.02 -18.09 6.49
CA VAL A 81 1.68 -17.64 5.26
C VAL A 81 1.99 -18.79 4.29
N ALA A 82 2.33 -19.98 4.79
CA ALA A 82 2.59 -21.15 3.98
C ALA A 82 1.38 -21.62 3.13
N SER A 83 0.15 -21.37 3.58
CA SER A 83 -1.05 -21.79 2.86
C SER A 83 -1.36 -20.94 1.64
N ILE A 84 -0.89 -19.68 1.63
CA ILE A 84 -1.14 -18.71 0.56
C ILE A 84 -0.21 -18.93 -0.65
N THR A 85 0.86 -19.67 -0.46
CA THR A 85 1.74 -20.08 -1.57
C THR A 85 1.10 -21.12 -2.49
N ASN A 86 -0.15 -21.51 -2.25
CA ASN A 86 -0.89 -22.49 -3.05
C ASN A 86 -1.87 -21.76 -3.98
N THR A 87 -1.69 -21.92 -5.29
CA THR A 87 -2.58 -21.39 -6.32
C THR A 87 -4.04 -21.76 -6.07
N LYS A 88 -4.28 -23.00 -5.62
CA LYS A 88 -5.62 -23.51 -5.31
C LYS A 88 -6.39 -22.66 -4.32
N PHE A 89 -5.71 -22.05 -3.34
CA PHE A 89 -6.36 -21.15 -2.38
C PHE A 89 -7.02 -19.96 -3.09
N ILE A 90 -6.32 -19.32 -4.02
CA ILE A 90 -6.82 -18.13 -4.71
C ILE A 90 -7.91 -18.47 -5.70
N ASP A 91 -7.78 -19.60 -6.40
CA ASP A 91 -8.84 -20.11 -7.27
C ASP A 91 -10.13 -20.31 -6.49
N GLU A 92 -10.07 -20.93 -5.32
CA GLU A 92 -11.22 -21.11 -4.42
C GLU A 92 -11.81 -19.77 -3.97
N GLN A 93 -10.97 -18.75 -3.70
CA GLN A 93 -11.46 -17.42 -3.31
C GLN A 93 -12.14 -16.72 -4.49
N ILE A 94 -11.55 -16.73 -5.67
CA ILE A 94 -12.15 -16.12 -6.87
C ILE A 94 -13.47 -16.82 -7.25
N GLU A 95 -13.50 -18.15 -7.27
CA GLU A 95 -14.73 -18.90 -7.53
C GLU A 95 -15.82 -18.57 -6.49
N THR A 96 -15.43 -18.34 -5.25
CA THR A 96 -16.37 -17.91 -4.23
C THR A 96 -16.91 -16.50 -4.48
N ILE A 97 -16.08 -15.58 -5.00
CA ILE A 97 -16.51 -14.22 -5.35
C ILE A 97 -17.41 -14.24 -6.60
N LYS A 98 -17.09 -15.06 -7.60
CA LYS A 98 -17.90 -15.22 -8.82
C LYS A 98 -19.35 -15.65 -8.56
N GLN A 99 -19.60 -16.32 -7.45
CA GLN A 99 -21.00 -16.67 -7.06
C GLN A 99 -21.87 -15.42 -6.79
N TYR A 100 -21.24 -14.26 -6.52
CA TYR A 100 -21.92 -13.01 -6.22
C TYR A 100 -21.65 -11.91 -7.25
N ASP A 101 -20.57 -12.00 -7.98
CA ASP A 101 -20.20 -11.11 -9.08
C ASP A 101 -19.49 -11.91 -10.17
N LEU A 102 -20.26 -12.35 -11.18
CA LEU A 102 -19.76 -13.17 -12.29
C LEU A 102 -18.63 -12.52 -13.08
N GLU A 103 -18.55 -11.18 -13.03
CA GLU A 103 -17.52 -10.44 -13.75
C GLU A 103 -16.18 -10.39 -13.00
N PHE A 104 -16.11 -10.90 -11.75
CA PHE A 104 -14.89 -10.90 -10.97
C PHE A 104 -14.00 -12.06 -11.40
N ASN A 105 -12.86 -11.77 -12.05
CA ASN A 105 -11.89 -12.77 -12.48
C ASN A 105 -10.47 -12.22 -12.37
N TYR A 106 -9.46 -13.08 -12.52
CA TYR A 106 -8.04 -12.70 -12.43
C TYR A 106 -7.62 -11.67 -13.47
N GLU A 107 -8.19 -11.73 -14.68
CA GLU A 107 -7.77 -10.88 -15.78
C GLU A 107 -8.21 -9.44 -15.61
N ASN A 108 -9.20 -9.19 -14.77
CA ASN A 108 -9.81 -7.88 -14.63
C ASN A 108 -9.77 -7.29 -13.22
N CYS A 109 -9.07 -7.93 -12.27
CA CYS A 109 -8.95 -7.41 -10.92
C CYS A 109 -7.50 -7.19 -10.50
N ALA A 110 -7.27 -6.13 -9.71
CA ALA A 110 -6.04 -5.95 -8.96
C ALA A 110 -6.13 -6.73 -7.64
N ILE A 111 -5.07 -7.47 -7.30
CA ILE A 111 -5.02 -8.31 -6.09
C ILE A 111 -3.92 -7.80 -5.17
N PHE A 112 -4.27 -7.54 -3.92
CA PHE A 112 -3.36 -7.11 -2.87
C PHE A 112 -3.41 -8.05 -1.68
N TYR A 113 -2.24 -8.47 -1.20
CA TYR A 113 -2.07 -9.26 0.00
C TYR A 113 -1.55 -8.36 1.12
N ILE A 114 -2.28 -8.24 2.21
CA ILE A 114 -1.91 -7.44 3.37
C ILE A 114 -1.63 -8.38 4.53
N PHE A 115 -0.35 -8.53 4.88
CA PHE A 115 0.12 -9.44 5.91
C PHE A 115 1.04 -8.76 6.90
N ASP A 116 1.06 -9.32 8.09
CA ASP A 116 1.98 -8.92 9.13
C ASP A 116 3.34 -9.62 8.94
N ASN A 117 4.42 -8.88 9.16
CA ASN A 117 5.76 -9.46 9.26
C ASN A 117 6.09 -9.71 10.74
N ASP A 118 5.29 -10.57 11.39
CA ASP A 118 5.60 -10.96 12.74
C ASP A 118 6.67 -12.05 12.80
N ARG A 119 7.32 -12.22 13.97
CA ARG A 119 8.43 -13.18 14.11
C ARG A 119 8.00 -14.65 14.11
N GLU A 120 6.71 -14.91 14.13
CA GLU A 120 6.16 -16.27 14.10
C GLU A 120 6.18 -16.84 12.67
N ASN A 121 6.32 -15.94 11.67
CA ASN A 121 6.42 -16.34 10.27
C ASN A 121 7.83 -16.87 9.95
N ASP A 122 7.88 -18.02 9.30
CA ASP A 122 9.11 -18.59 8.80
C ASP A 122 9.74 -17.68 7.73
N GLU A 123 10.99 -17.26 7.94
CA GLU A 123 11.77 -16.43 7.02
C GLU A 123 11.70 -16.94 5.57
N LYS A 124 11.81 -18.27 5.40
CA LYS A 124 11.77 -18.89 4.07
C LYS A 124 10.43 -18.67 3.36
N ASN A 125 9.33 -18.71 4.11
CA ASN A 125 7.99 -18.49 3.56
C ASN A 125 7.78 -17.03 3.19
N ILE A 126 8.20 -16.08 4.03
CA ILE A 126 8.14 -14.65 3.71
C ILE A 126 8.96 -14.34 2.45
N ARG A 127 10.20 -14.84 2.35
CA ARG A 127 11.02 -14.67 1.14
C ARG A 127 10.39 -15.27 -0.11
N LYS A 128 9.69 -16.39 0.03
CA LYS A 128 8.95 -17.00 -1.07
C LYS A 128 7.79 -16.10 -1.51
N LEU A 129 7.01 -15.55 -0.59
CA LEU A 129 5.93 -14.62 -0.89
C LEU A 129 6.44 -13.35 -1.57
N ILE A 130 7.54 -12.76 -1.06
CA ILE A 130 8.16 -11.57 -1.67
C ILE A 130 8.55 -11.84 -3.14
N LYS A 131 8.98 -13.06 -3.46
CA LYS A 131 9.30 -13.43 -4.85
C LYS A 131 8.06 -13.65 -5.71
N MET A 132 6.98 -14.15 -5.11
CA MET A 132 5.77 -14.54 -5.86
C MET A 132 4.86 -13.36 -6.16
N TYR A 133 4.69 -12.45 -5.21
CA TYR A 133 3.66 -11.42 -5.27
C TYR A 133 4.27 -10.03 -5.36
N THR A 134 4.64 -9.64 -6.56
CA THR A 134 5.33 -8.36 -6.82
C THR A 134 4.46 -7.35 -7.57
N ASN A 135 3.44 -7.81 -8.30
CA ASN A 135 2.56 -6.97 -9.11
C ASN A 135 1.08 -7.28 -8.82
N SER A 136 0.23 -6.26 -8.77
CA SER A 136 -1.19 -6.42 -8.42
C SER A 136 -2.04 -7.07 -9.52
N ARG A 137 -1.57 -7.05 -10.77
CA ARG A 137 -2.36 -7.47 -11.95
C ARG A 137 -1.69 -8.55 -12.77
N GLU A 138 -0.37 -8.57 -12.80
CA GLU A 138 0.40 -9.46 -13.65
C GLU A 138 1.11 -10.54 -12.83
N PRO A 139 1.17 -11.79 -13.32
CA PRO A 139 1.94 -12.84 -12.70
C PRO A 139 3.45 -12.55 -12.83
N ASN A 140 4.22 -12.82 -11.79
CA ASN A 140 5.66 -12.55 -11.74
C ASN A 140 6.52 -13.42 -12.64
N ASP A 141 6.01 -14.55 -13.04
CA ASP A 141 6.73 -15.52 -13.87
C ASP A 141 5.82 -16.00 -14.99
N MET A 142 5.92 -15.34 -16.12
CA MET A 142 5.13 -15.67 -17.33
C MET A 142 5.40 -17.07 -17.87
N ASN A 143 6.44 -17.76 -17.39
CA ASN A 143 6.75 -19.12 -17.80
C ASN A 143 6.08 -20.18 -16.93
N LYS A 144 5.37 -19.79 -15.88
CA LYS A 144 4.62 -20.73 -15.02
C LYS A 144 3.13 -20.58 -15.29
N PHE A 145 2.53 -21.65 -15.77
CA PHE A 145 1.08 -21.74 -15.99
C PHE A 145 0.24 -21.49 -14.70
N ASP A 146 0.88 -21.56 -13.53
CA ASP A 146 0.23 -21.41 -12.22
C ASP A 146 0.58 -20.10 -11.50
N SER A 147 1.20 -19.12 -12.18
CA SER A 147 1.54 -17.86 -11.54
C SER A 147 0.33 -16.93 -11.50
N ILE A 148 0.01 -16.45 -10.31
CA ILE A 148 -1.14 -15.60 -10.04
C ILE A 148 -0.66 -14.19 -9.80
N GLY A 149 -1.37 -13.19 -10.33
CA GLY A 149 -1.14 -11.81 -10.02
C GLY A 149 -1.35 -11.54 -8.53
N GLY A 150 -0.64 -10.57 -8.00
CA GLY A 150 -0.78 -10.11 -6.63
C GLY A 150 0.40 -9.28 -6.17
N MET A 151 0.12 -8.27 -5.38
CA MET A 151 1.13 -7.42 -4.77
C MET A 151 1.13 -7.66 -3.27
N LEU A 152 2.28 -8.03 -2.72
CA LEU A 152 2.44 -8.25 -1.29
C LEU A 152 2.75 -6.92 -0.58
N LEU A 153 1.93 -6.57 0.38
CA LEU A 153 2.02 -5.35 1.18
C LEU A 153 2.22 -5.75 2.64
N LEU A 154 3.48 -5.81 3.05
CA LEU A 154 3.82 -6.19 4.42
C LEU A 154 3.69 -5.00 5.37
N SER A 155 3.26 -5.29 6.59
CA SER A 155 3.33 -4.39 7.74
C SER A 155 4.40 -4.89 8.71
N TYR A 156 5.30 -4.01 9.08
CA TYR A 156 6.44 -4.28 9.95
C TYR A 156 6.24 -3.58 11.30
N PRO A 157 6.09 -4.28 12.42
CA PRO A 157 5.92 -5.73 12.51
C PRO A 157 4.48 -6.20 12.24
N ALA A 158 3.49 -5.31 12.27
CA ALA A 158 2.08 -5.66 12.17
C ALA A 158 1.23 -4.48 11.65
N ILE A 159 -0.04 -4.76 11.28
CA ILE A 159 -0.99 -3.77 10.75
C ILE A 159 -1.19 -2.56 11.68
N GLU A 160 -0.99 -2.75 12.98
CA GLU A 160 -1.03 -1.70 13.97
C GLU A 160 -0.05 -0.56 13.68
N THR A 161 1.05 -0.85 13.00
CA THR A 161 2.00 0.17 12.54
C THR A 161 1.35 1.17 11.60
N PHE A 162 0.49 0.70 10.70
CA PHE A 162 -0.28 1.59 9.84
C PHE A 162 -1.20 2.50 10.65
N VAL A 163 -1.89 1.96 11.65
CA VAL A 163 -2.78 2.77 12.50
C VAL A 163 -1.98 3.84 13.25
N ILE A 164 -0.84 3.47 13.84
CA ILE A 164 0.02 4.40 14.58
C ILE A 164 0.53 5.52 13.65
N SER A 165 0.97 5.18 12.45
CA SER A 165 1.52 6.15 11.48
C SER A 165 0.51 7.22 11.03
N ASN A 166 -0.80 6.98 11.22
CA ASN A 166 -1.81 8.00 11.00
C ASN A 166 -1.76 9.14 12.03
N PHE A 167 -1.27 8.87 13.25
CA PHE A 167 -1.38 9.79 14.38
C PHE A 167 -0.04 10.19 15.00
N GLU A 168 1.03 9.49 14.66
CA GLU A 168 2.38 9.74 15.16
C GLU A 168 3.30 10.19 14.03
N ASN A 169 4.20 11.10 14.37
CA ASN A 169 5.30 11.51 13.52
C ASN A 169 6.58 10.79 13.95
N ASP A 170 7.56 10.71 13.04
CA ASP A 170 8.87 10.11 13.31
C ASP A 170 8.79 8.61 13.64
N MET A 171 8.05 7.88 12.80
CA MET A 171 7.96 6.42 12.89
C MET A 171 9.32 5.72 12.79
N ILE A 172 10.28 6.36 12.13
CA ILE A 172 11.66 5.86 11.99
C ILE A 172 12.34 5.63 13.35
N ASN A 173 12.04 6.46 14.35
CA ASN A 173 12.60 6.37 15.69
C ASN A 173 11.58 5.85 16.71
N PHE A 174 10.46 5.33 16.26
CA PHE A 174 9.40 4.86 17.13
C PHE A 174 9.85 3.68 18.01
N ASP A 175 10.70 2.80 17.46
CA ASP A 175 11.31 1.68 18.17
C ASP A 175 12.05 2.09 19.46
N LYS A 176 12.66 3.28 19.48
CA LYS A 176 13.33 3.82 20.66
C LYS A 176 12.39 4.25 21.77
N ARG A 177 11.12 4.50 21.42
CA ARG A 177 10.06 4.95 22.34
C ARG A 177 9.16 3.83 22.78
N PHE A 178 9.30 2.64 22.19
CA PHE A 178 8.43 1.50 22.39
C PHE A 178 9.24 0.26 22.78
N ASP A 179 8.89 -0.32 23.90
CA ASP A 179 9.49 -1.58 24.38
C ASP A 179 8.77 -2.77 23.74
N PHE A 180 9.33 -3.25 22.62
CA PHE A 180 8.78 -4.39 21.91
C PHE A 180 8.89 -5.72 22.64
N GLU A 181 9.77 -5.84 23.64
CA GLU A 181 9.94 -7.07 24.39
C GLU A 181 8.79 -7.28 25.37
N ASN A 182 8.33 -6.19 25.98
CA ASN A 182 7.33 -6.22 27.04
C ASN A 182 5.94 -5.78 26.60
N GLN A 183 5.79 -5.10 25.47
CA GLN A 183 4.51 -4.59 25.00
C GLN A 183 4.18 -5.11 23.61
N LYS A 184 2.97 -5.64 23.48
CA LYS A 184 2.41 -5.96 22.18
C LYS A 184 1.83 -4.68 21.57
N LEU A 185 2.08 -4.42 20.28
CA LEU A 185 1.53 -3.26 19.57
C LEU A 185 0.01 -3.15 19.73
N LYS A 186 -0.70 -4.28 19.71
CA LYS A 186 -2.15 -4.35 19.96
C LYS A 186 -2.53 -3.74 21.31
N SER A 187 -1.78 -4.08 22.36
CA SER A 187 -2.03 -3.52 23.71
C SER A 187 -1.68 -2.03 23.78
N TYR A 188 -0.64 -1.61 23.08
CA TYR A 188 -0.24 -0.20 23.01
C TYR A 188 -1.33 0.65 22.36
N ILE A 189 -1.88 0.22 21.24
CA ILE A 189 -3.00 0.90 20.57
C ILE A 189 -4.22 0.97 21.48
N GLY A 190 -4.58 -0.15 22.11
CA GLY A 190 -5.74 -0.22 23.01
C GLY A 190 -5.60 0.66 24.26
N SER A 191 -4.38 0.98 24.70
CA SER A 191 -4.13 1.83 25.86
C SER A 191 -4.09 3.33 25.55
N LYS A 192 -4.13 3.73 24.27
CA LYS A 192 -3.94 5.10 23.85
C LYS A 192 -4.97 5.58 22.83
N LYS A 193 -4.83 6.84 22.46
CA LYS A 193 -5.63 7.72 21.62
C LYS A 193 -5.92 7.22 20.18
N TYR A 194 -5.40 6.09 19.78
CA TYR A 194 -5.48 5.63 18.40
C TYR A 194 -6.85 5.01 18.12
N ASP A 195 -7.72 5.84 17.61
CA ASP A 195 -9.08 5.46 17.24
C ASP A 195 -9.17 5.43 15.71
N ASP A 196 -9.38 4.24 15.16
CA ASP A 196 -9.55 4.05 13.71
C ASP A 196 -10.66 4.94 13.15
N HIS A 197 -11.67 5.24 13.94
CA HIS A 197 -12.76 6.12 13.53
C HIS A 197 -12.35 7.57 13.29
N LYS A 198 -11.16 7.96 13.73
CA LYS A 198 -10.55 9.28 13.49
C LYS A 198 -9.66 9.33 12.25
N ILE A 199 -9.48 8.21 11.55
CA ILE A 199 -8.75 8.20 10.28
C ILE A 199 -9.50 9.04 9.26
N SER A 200 -8.78 9.94 8.61
CA SER A 200 -9.24 10.92 7.64
C SER A 200 -8.22 11.05 6.50
N ILE A 201 -8.50 11.85 5.50
CA ILE A 201 -7.53 12.17 4.43
C ILE A 201 -6.24 12.76 5.02
N ASP A 202 -6.35 13.65 6.01
CA ASP A 202 -5.18 14.29 6.63
C ASP A 202 -4.31 13.27 7.37
N THR A 203 -4.94 12.38 8.14
CA THR A 203 -4.18 11.35 8.85
C THR A 203 -3.59 10.31 7.90
N LEU A 204 -4.28 9.94 6.83
CA LEU A 204 -3.73 9.08 5.77
C LEU A 204 -2.55 9.75 5.07
N THR A 205 -2.60 11.08 4.88
CA THR A 205 -1.47 11.84 4.36
C THR A 205 -0.27 11.75 5.29
N ASN A 206 -0.50 11.85 6.62
CA ASN A 206 0.58 11.65 7.60
C ASN A 206 1.17 10.24 7.51
N ALA A 207 0.34 9.20 7.49
CA ALA A 207 0.79 7.82 7.35
C ALA A 207 1.60 7.60 6.05
N PHE A 208 1.19 8.26 4.96
CA PHE A 208 1.92 8.24 3.70
C PHE A 208 3.31 8.89 3.82
N ILE A 209 3.39 10.07 4.42
CA ILE A 209 4.65 10.79 4.63
C ILE A 209 5.61 9.94 5.48
N GLU A 210 5.11 9.32 6.55
CA GLU A 210 5.91 8.46 7.41
C GLU A 210 6.38 7.18 6.70
N MET A 211 5.54 6.59 5.84
CA MET A 211 5.94 5.48 4.96
C MET A 211 7.10 5.89 4.04
N ILE A 212 6.96 7.02 3.35
CA ILE A 212 7.99 7.53 2.44
C ILE A 212 9.30 7.84 3.16
N ARG A 213 9.25 8.48 4.33
CA ARG A 213 10.43 8.75 5.16
C ARG A 213 11.15 7.46 5.56
N SER A 214 10.38 6.45 5.96
CA SER A 214 10.91 5.14 6.32
C SER A 214 11.57 4.43 5.14
N LEU A 215 10.99 4.51 3.94
CA LEU A 215 11.58 3.95 2.72
C LEU A 215 12.87 4.67 2.33
N LYS A 216 12.88 6.00 2.36
CA LYS A 216 14.08 6.81 2.08
C LYS A 216 15.25 6.49 3.02
N LYS A 217 14.96 6.22 4.30
CA LYS A 217 16.00 5.81 5.26
C LYS A 217 16.65 4.48 4.91
N LEU A 218 15.96 3.61 4.21
CA LEU A 218 16.48 2.34 3.69
C LEU A 218 17.10 2.46 2.28
N ASP A 219 17.34 3.70 1.84
CA ASP A 219 17.85 4.00 0.49
C ASP A 219 16.94 3.49 -0.63
N ILE A 220 15.63 3.49 -0.38
CA ILE A 220 14.61 3.21 -1.38
C ILE A 220 14.12 4.55 -1.90
N GLN A 221 14.65 4.96 -3.06
CA GLN A 221 14.34 6.26 -3.70
C GLN A 221 13.19 6.17 -4.71
N GLN A 222 12.82 4.95 -5.09
CA GLN A 222 11.80 4.69 -6.10
C GLN A 222 10.90 3.55 -5.64
N ILE A 223 9.61 3.65 -5.97
CA ILE A 223 8.65 2.56 -5.82
C ILE A 223 8.31 2.07 -7.22
N ASN A 224 8.76 0.87 -7.56
CA ASN A 224 8.36 0.22 -8.80
C ASN A 224 7.09 -0.60 -8.54
N LEU A 225 5.97 -0.17 -9.09
CA LEU A 225 4.68 -0.87 -8.92
C LEU A 225 4.59 -2.14 -9.78
N ASP A 226 5.44 -2.28 -10.79
CA ASP A 226 5.53 -3.49 -11.61
C ASP A 226 6.40 -4.57 -10.92
N ASP A 227 7.25 -4.17 -9.99
CA ASP A 227 8.05 -5.08 -9.17
C ASP A 227 8.34 -4.49 -7.77
N LEU A 228 7.47 -4.79 -6.82
CA LEU A 228 7.62 -4.37 -5.42
C LEU A 228 8.61 -5.24 -4.61
N LYS A 229 9.19 -6.26 -5.23
CA LYS A 229 10.09 -7.22 -4.58
C LYS A 229 11.29 -6.53 -3.92
N GLU A 230 11.89 -5.57 -4.61
CA GLU A 230 13.07 -4.87 -4.07
C GLU A 230 12.71 -4.12 -2.78
N CYS A 231 11.57 -3.43 -2.76
CA CYS A 231 11.08 -2.72 -1.59
C CYS A 231 10.89 -3.65 -0.40
N ASN A 232 10.10 -4.72 -0.57
CA ASN A 232 9.88 -5.72 0.47
C ASN A 232 11.18 -6.39 0.93
N SER A 233 12.08 -6.76 -0.01
CA SER A 233 13.35 -7.42 0.32
C SER A 233 14.25 -6.52 1.15
N LYS A 234 14.41 -5.25 0.80
CA LYS A 234 15.25 -4.30 1.55
C LYS A 234 14.76 -4.09 2.98
N VAL A 235 13.45 -3.94 3.17
CA VAL A 235 12.88 -3.78 4.52
C VAL A 235 13.08 -5.04 5.35
N PHE A 236 12.76 -6.20 4.77
CA PHE A 236 12.88 -7.49 5.44
C PHE A 236 14.33 -7.82 5.82
N ASP A 237 15.27 -7.61 4.90
CA ASP A 237 16.71 -7.83 5.15
C ASP A 237 17.26 -6.86 6.19
N TYR A 238 16.76 -5.62 6.25
CA TYR A 238 17.14 -4.67 7.27
C TYR A 238 16.76 -5.16 8.68
N GLU A 239 15.53 -5.66 8.86
CA GLU A 239 15.08 -6.22 10.15
C GLU A 239 15.93 -7.42 10.58
N LEU A 240 16.19 -8.34 9.67
CA LEU A 240 17.00 -9.54 9.94
C LEU A 240 18.43 -9.17 10.33
N LYS A 241 19.07 -8.29 9.55
CA LYS A 241 20.47 -7.90 9.78
C LYS A 241 20.67 -7.17 11.10
N ASN A 242 19.72 -6.33 11.49
CA ASN A 242 19.87 -5.49 12.66
C ASN A 242 19.24 -6.09 13.93
N SER A 243 18.55 -7.23 13.81
CA SER A 243 17.75 -7.82 14.88
C SER A 243 16.78 -6.83 15.54
N LYS A 244 16.37 -5.81 14.79
CA LYS A 244 15.48 -4.73 15.22
C LYS A 244 14.19 -4.76 14.44
N ARG A 245 13.11 -4.36 15.10
CA ARG A 245 11.83 -4.14 14.43
C ARG A 245 11.85 -2.81 13.68
N TYR A 246 11.32 -2.82 12.48
CA TYR A 246 11.11 -1.62 11.69
C TYR A 246 9.63 -1.24 11.73
N MET A 247 9.33 0.04 11.89
CA MET A 247 7.94 0.51 11.96
C MET A 247 7.53 1.07 10.61
N LEU A 248 7.01 0.19 9.76
CA LEU A 248 6.61 0.53 8.40
C LEU A 248 5.41 -0.32 7.97
N SER A 249 4.44 0.28 7.31
CA SER A 249 3.40 -0.45 6.59
C SER A 249 3.34 -0.01 5.13
N LEU A 250 3.28 -0.97 4.21
CA LEU A 250 3.26 -0.73 2.78
C LEU A 250 1.83 -0.65 2.20
N ILE A 251 0.80 -0.66 3.04
CA ILE A 251 -0.62 -0.68 2.61
C ILE A 251 -0.94 0.44 1.61
N LEU A 252 -0.42 1.66 1.85
CA LEU A 252 -0.70 2.81 1.00
C LEU A 252 -0.10 2.71 -0.41
N ILE A 253 0.80 1.76 -0.66
CA ILE A 253 1.27 1.47 -2.02
C ILE A 253 0.12 0.97 -2.89
N SER A 254 -0.84 0.21 -2.33
CA SER A 254 -2.05 -0.17 -3.09
C SER A 254 -2.85 1.06 -3.55
N PHE A 255 -2.87 2.12 -2.75
CA PHE A 255 -3.60 3.34 -3.10
C PHE A 255 -2.88 4.14 -4.21
N ILE A 256 -1.55 4.05 -4.27
CA ILE A 256 -0.76 4.58 -5.39
C ILE A 256 -1.06 3.77 -6.67
N ASP A 257 -0.99 2.45 -6.59
CA ASP A 257 -1.23 1.55 -7.72
C ASP A 257 -2.65 1.70 -8.30
N LEU A 258 -3.62 1.94 -7.44
CA LEU A 258 -5.01 2.21 -7.83
C LEU A 258 -5.23 3.65 -8.31
N GLY A 259 -4.25 4.53 -8.22
CA GLY A 259 -4.37 5.95 -8.54
C GLY A 259 -5.29 6.72 -7.59
N ILE A 260 -5.55 6.19 -6.38
CA ILE A 260 -6.25 6.91 -5.30
C ILE A 260 -5.32 7.96 -4.70
N ILE A 261 -4.01 7.64 -4.60
CA ILE A 261 -2.96 8.59 -4.24
C ILE A 261 -2.17 8.93 -5.49
N GLU A 262 -2.04 10.22 -5.76
CA GLU A 262 -1.24 10.77 -6.85
C GLU A 262 -0.18 11.71 -6.27
N PHE A 263 1.06 11.61 -6.76
CA PHE A 263 2.12 12.55 -6.41
C PHE A 263 1.87 13.87 -7.12
N ILE A 264 1.98 14.97 -6.37
CA ILE A 264 1.91 16.31 -6.97
C ILE A 264 3.29 16.64 -7.52
N GLU A 265 3.44 16.60 -8.84
CA GLU A 265 4.61 17.15 -9.50
C GLU A 265 4.61 18.66 -9.33
N GLU A 266 5.66 19.22 -8.76
CA GLU A 266 5.89 20.67 -8.78
C GLU A 266 6.31 21.11 -10.20
N ARG A 267 5.40 21.07 -11.17
CA ARG A 267 5.62 21.59 -12.53
C ARG A 267 6.03 23.07 -12.56
N TRP A 268 5.87 23.78 -11.46
CA TRP A 268 6.21 25.21 -11.35
C TRP A 268 7.71 25.47 -11.27
N LEU A 269 8.51 24.58 -10.70
CA LEU A 269 9.97 24.79 -10.60
C LEU A 269 10.67 24.68 -11.98
N TRP A 270 10.19 23.83 -12.86
CA TRP A 270 10.75 23.72 -14.22
C TRP A 270 10.44 24.97 -15.05
N LYS A 271 9.24 25.52 -14.97
CA LYS A 271 8.94 26.78 -15.66
C LYS A 271 9.77 27.97 -15.17
N ILE A 272 10.03 28.04 -13.85
CA ILE A 272 10.88 29.10 -13.28
C ILE A 272 12.35 28.89 -13.68
N GLN A 273 12.86 27.67 -13.73
CA GLN A 273 14.22 27.40 -14.20
C GLN A 273 14.37 27.69 -15.71
N GLU A 274 13.43 27.30 -16.55
CA GLU A 274 13.43 27.67 -17.98
C GLU A 274 13.33 29.19 -18.18
N PHE A 275 12.47 29.86 -17.42
CA PHE A 275 12.37 31.33 -17.45
C PHE A 275 13.66 31.99 -16.99
N THR A 276 14.28 31.50 -15.92
CA THR A 276 15.54 32.07 -15.40
C THR A 276 16.70 31.81 -16.38
N PHE A 277 16.71 30.65 -17.05
CA PHE A 277 17.69 30.34 -18.07
C PHE A 277 17.50 31.20 -19.33
N PHE A 278 16.25 31.41 -19.73
CA PHE A 278 15.90 32.26 -20.88
C PHE A 278 16.24 33.72 -20.62
N PHE A 279 15.96 34.27 -19.45
CA PHE A 279 16.36 35.64 -19.06
C PHE A 279 17.87 35.80 -18.93
N ARG A 280 18.58 34.78 -18.43
CA ARG A 280 20.04 34.81 -18.38
C ARG A 280 20.65 34.78 -19.77
N PHE A 281 20.06 34.04 -20.68
CA PHE A 281 20.51 34.00 -22.10
C PHE A 281 20.28 35.31 -22.82
N ILE A 282 19.13 35.94 -22.64
CA ILE A 282 18.81 37.27 -23.21
C ILE A 282 19.74 38.34 -22.62
N PHE A 283 20.01 38.31 -21.31
CA PHE A 283 20.89 39.29 -20.66
C PHE A 283 22.35 39.18 -21.15
N LEU A 284 22.84 37.97 -21.31
CA LEU A 284 24.18 37.72 -21.85
C LEU A 284 24.29 38.11 -23.35
N THR A 285 23.21 37.98 -24.11
CA THR A 285 23.17 38.37 -25.50
C THR A 285 23.13 39.90 -25.65
N LEU A 286 22.37 40.58 -24.81
CA LEU A 286 22.31 42.04 -24.82
C LEU A 286 23.63 42.69 -24.33
N GLN A 287 24.34 42.06 -23.36
CA GLN A 287 25.67 42.52 -22.96
C GLN A 287 26.71 42.40 -24.09
N LYS A 288 26.64 41.36 -24.94
CA LYS A 288 27.53 41.22 -26.08
C LYS A 288 27.28 42.23 -27.19
N VAL A 289 26.03 42.67 -27.36
CA VAL A 289 25.67 43.71 -28.33
C VAL A 289 26.06 45.13 -27.87
N ALA A 290 26.10 45.35 -26.57
CA ALA A 290 26.51 46.65 -25.99
C ALA A 290 28.02 46.89 -26.00
N ILE A 291 28.85 45.86 -26.24
CA ILE A 291 30.32 45.97 -26.27
C ILE A 291 30.87 46.20 -27.70
N VAL A 292 29.98 46.15 -28.71
CA VAL A 292 30.36 46.29 -30.12
C VAL A 292 29.90 47.66 -30.71
N LYS A 293 29.68 48.65 -29.87
CA LYS A 293 29.49 50.04 -30.31
C LYS A 293 30.59 50.95 -29.76
#